data_0688e77d320b66d2982791e635da6a5c
#
_entry.id   0688e77d320b66d2982791e635da6a5c
#
_cell.length_a   1.000
_cell.length_b   1.000
_cell.length_c   1.000
_cell.angle_alpha   90.00
_cell.angle_beta   90.00
_cell.angle_gamma   90.00
#
_symmetry.space_group_name_H-M   'P 1'
#
loop_
_entity.id
_entity.type
_entity.pdbx_description
1 polymer ?
#
loop_
_entity_poly.entity_id
_entity_poly.type
_entity_poly.pdbx_seq_one_letter_code
_entity_poly.pdbx_strand_id
1 'polypeptide(L)'
;MSNRIYKQITGVDGIFTTKLMYILNPEKDKYQLNICDINGDNEITLFDSPEPIMSPDWSPDGKKISYVSFENGNSEIFIQDLSSGKRNSLRRYPGINSAPVWSPNGNYLAFVSSRSGNPDVYLYDLKT
;
A
#
# COMPACT_ATOMS: atom_id res chain seq x y z
N MET A 1 -8.57 -15.47 15.55
CA MET A 1 -8.06 -14.43 15.11
C MET A 1 -6.95 -14.60 14.23
N SER A 2 -6.86 -13.93 13.30
CA SER A 2 -5.84 -14.16 12.37
C SER A 2 -4.54 -13.54 12.74
N ASN A 3 -3.51 -14.26 12.66
CA ASN A 3 -2.24 -13.79 12.93
C ASN A 3 -1.75 -13.12 11.73
N ARG A 4 -2.48 -13.03 10.67
CA ARG A 4 -2.00 -12.53 9.44
C ARG A 4 -2.56 -11.18 9.12
N ILE A 5 -2.89 -10.40 10.10
CA ILE A 5 -3.42 -9.07 9.89
C ILE A 5 -2.33 -8.07 10.15
N TYR A 6 -2.01 -7.26 9.16
CA TYR A 6 -1.12 -6.15 9.31
C TYR A 6 -1.99 -4.91 9.33
N LYS A 7 -2.00 -4.17 10.41
CA LYS A 7 -2.85 -3.03 10.58
C LYS A 7 -2.08 -1.73 10.55
N GLN A 8 -2.61 -0.78 9.87
CA GLN A 8 -2.06 0.55 9.90
C GLN A 8 -3.19 1.54 10.22
N ILE A 9 -3.08 2.19 11.35
CA ILE A 9 -4.08 3.14 11.78
C ILE A 9 -3.69 4.49 11.24
N THR A 10 -4.62 5.14 10.57
CA THR A 10 -4.35 6.44 10.08
C THR A 10 -5.36 7.40 10.62
N GLY A 11 -4.92 8.44 11.25
CA GLY A 11 -5.79 9.43 11.72
C GLY A 11 -5.86 10.51 10.71
N VAL A 12 -6.85 10.57 10.07
CA VAL A 12 -6.95 11.52 9.11
C VAL A 12 -7.58 12.60 9.78
N ASP A 13 -7.13 13.75 9.69
CA ASP A 13 -7.63 14.81 10.17
C ASP A 13 -8.96 14.89 10.23
N GLY A 14 -9.23 14.32 10.48
CA GLY A 14 -10.15 14.08 10.47
C GLY A 14 -11.15 13.87 11.10
N ILE A 15 -11.26 13.91 11.38
CA ILE A 15 -12.27 14.03 11.85
C ILE A 15 -13.03 12.97 11.92
N PHE A 16 -13.38 12.50 11.14
CA PHE A 16 -14.28 11.56 11.25
C PHE A 16 -13.87 10.34 10.88
N THR A 17 -12.79 10.18 10.42
CA THR A 17 -12.65 8.95 9.82
C THR A 17 -11.36 8.46 10.13
N THR A 18 -11.22 7.80 11.15
CA THR A 18 -10.10 6.95 11.40
C THR A 18 -10.45 5.61 10.78
N LYS A 19 -9.64 5.20 9.84
CA LYS A 19 -9.82 3.91 9.18
C LYS A 19 -8.63 3.04 9.46
N LEU A 20 -8.85 1.75 9.44
CA LEU A 20 -7.77 0.76 9.53
C LEU A 20 -7.55 0.20 8.14
N MET A 21 -6.30 0.10 7.74
CA MET A 21 -5.93 -0.58 6.50
C MET A 21 -5.07 -1.77 6.89
N TYR A 22 -5.34 -2.92 6.33
CA TYR A 22 -4.67 -4.15 6.72
C TYR A 22 -4.66 -5.17 5.60
N ILE A 23 -3.76 -6.14 5.73
CA ILE A 23 -3.67 -7.20 4.76
C ILE A 23 -4.14 -8.47 5.44
N LEU A 24 -5.04 -9.19 4.76
CA LEU A 24 -5.52 -10.45 5.23
C LEU A 24 -4.99 -11.53 4.34
N ASN A 25 -4.57 -12.63 4.92
CA ASN A 25 -4.22 -13.83 4.16
C ASN A 25 -5.10 -14.94 4.73
N PRO A 26 -6.35 -15.05 4.28
CA PRO A 26 -7.28 -16.00 4.86
C PRO A 26 -6.95 -17.45 4.52
N GLU A 27 -6.28 -17.68 3.43
CA GLU A 27 -5.86 -19.02 3.03
C GLU A 27 -4.69 -18.89 2.08
N LYS A 28 -4.07 -20.03 1.76
CA LYS A 28 -2.90 -20.04 0.90
C LYS A 28 -3.25 -19.41 -0.44
N ASP A 29 -2.34 -18.64 -0.97
CA ASP A 29 -2.48 -18.00 -2.27
C ASP A 29 -3.69 -17.06 -2.33
N LYS A 30 -4.04 -16.45 -1.23
CA LYS A 30 -5.11 -15.46 -1.22
C LYS A 30 -4.72 -14.32 -0.28
N TYR A 31 -4.52 -13.17 -0.84
CA TYR A 31 -4.16 -11.98 -0.09
C TYR A 31 -5.15 -10.86 -0.41
N GLN A 32 -5.59 -10.17 0.61
CA GLN A 32 -6.57 -9.10 0.44
C GLN A 32 -6.07 -7.84 1.13
N LEU A 33 -6.14 -6.72 0.45
CA LEU A 33 -5.86 -5.43 1.04
C LEU A 33 -7.22 -4.82 1.38
N ASN A 34 -7.47 -4.66 2.64
CA ASN A 34 -8.78 -4.23 3.14
C ASN A 34 -8.70 -2.95 3.95
N ILE A 35 -9.80 -2.22 3.99
CA ILE A 35 -9.97 -1.13 4.93
C ILE A 35 -11.27 -1.33 5.67
N CYS A 36 -11.34 -0.82 6.87
CA CYS A 36 -12.58 -0.84 7.64
C CYS A 36 -12.58 0.35 8.59
N ASP A 37 -13.69 0.58 9.27
CA ASP A 37 -13.76 1.61 10.28
C ASP A 37 -12.99 1.15 11.53
N ILE A 38 -12.64 2.08 12.39
CA ILE A 38 -11.83 1.76 13.58
C ILE A 38 -12.47 0.70 14.46
N ASN A 39 -13.76 0.55 14.42
CA ASN A 39 -14.45 -0.46 15.22
C ASN A 39 -14.58 -1.79 14.49
N GLY A 40 -14.01 -1.91 13.31
CA GLY A 40 -14.08 -3.14 12.51
C GLY A 40 -15.25 -3.21 11.55
N ASP A 41 -16.13 -2.23 11.55
CA ASP A 41 -17.29 -2.28 10.66
C ASP A 41 -16.96 -1.76 9.26
N ASN A 42 -17.79 -2.03 8.32
CA ASN A 42 -17.72 -1.55 6.94
C ASN A 42 -16.42 -1.93 6.24
N GLU A 43 -16.11 -3.22 6.34
CA GLU A 43 -14.91 -3.74 5.68
C GLU A 43 -15.08 -3.72 4.17
N ILE A 44 -14.11 -3.21 3.48
CA ILE A 44 -14.08 -3.17 2.03
C ILE A 44 -12.75 -3.74 1.55
N THR A 45 -12.80 -4.60 0.56
CA THR A 45 -11.59 -5.11 -0.08
C THR A 45 -11.21 -4.20 -1.23
N LEU A 46 -10.02 -3.61 -1.15
CA LEU A 46 -9.54 -2.72 -2.18
C LEU A 46 -8.77 -3.46 -3.29
N PHE A 47 -8.15 -4.56 -2.95
CA PHE A 47 -7.37 -5.33 -3.91
C PHE A 47 -7.22 -6.77 -3.41
N ASP A 48 -7.33 -7.71 -4.33
CA ASP A 48 -7.24 -9.11 -4.09
C ASP A 48 -6.17 -9.69 -4.96
N SER A 49 -5.34 -10.57 -4.47
CA SER A 49 -4.26 -11.16 -5.26
C SER A 49 -3.91 -12.56 -4.78
N PRO A 50 -3.51 -13.46 -5.69
CA PRO A 50 -2.99 -14.76 -5.27
C PRO A 50 -1.54 -14.63 -4.77
N GLU A 51 -0.90 -13.48 -5.02
CA GLU A 51 0.48 -13.24 -4.62
C GLU A 51 0.54 -12.25 -3.48
N PRO A 52 1.60 -12.25 -2.70
CA PRO A 52 1.68 -11.38 -1.53
C PRO A 52 1.49 -9.88 -1.82
N ILE A 53 0.91 -9.21 -0.87
CA ILE A 53 0.74 -7.77 -0.81
C ILE A 53 1.37 -7.33 0.49
N MET A 54 2.10 -6.24 0.51
CA MET A 54 2.73 -5.77 1.74
C MET A 54 2.93 -4.27 1.76
N SER A 55 3.27 -3.77 2.91
CA SER A 55 3.65 -2.37 3.14
C SER A 55 2.63 -1.35 2.66
N PRO A 56 1.35 -1.49 3.02
CA PRO A 56 0.37 -0.49 2.62
C PRO A 56 0.57 0.82 3.38
N ASP A 57 0.33 1.94 2.72
CA ASP A 57 0.44 3.25 3.34
C ASP A 57 -0.61 4.21 2.74
N TRP A 58 -1.16 5.07 3.57
CA TRP A 58 -2.12 6.06 3.13
C TRP A 58 -1.42 7.31 2.61
N SER A 59 -1.97 7.93 1.58
CA SER A 59 -1.53 9.27 1.23
C SER A 59 -2.00 10.24 2.33
N PRO A 60 -1.32 11.36 2.52
CA PRO A 60 -1.68 12.29 3.60
C PRO A 60 -3.12 12.81 3.53
N ASP A 61 -3.68 12.91 2.34
CA ASP A 61 -5.04 13.40 2.17
C ASP A 61 -6.08 12.27 2.28
N GLY A 62 -5.64 11.04 2.47
CA GLY A 62 -6.54 9.89 2.60
C GLY A 62 -7.22 9.46 1.31
N LYS A 63 -6.85 10.02 0.17
CA LYS A 63 -7.51 9.71 -1.10
C LYS A 63 -6.85 8.60 -1.88
N LYS A 64 -5.62 8.31 -1.58
CA LYS A 64 -4.86 7.26 -2.27
C LYS A 64 -4.14 6.38 -1.28
N ILE A 65 -3.72 5.24 -1.75
CA ILE A 65 -2.87 4.33 -0.97
C ILE A 65 -1.73 3.87 -1.84
N SER A 66 -0.65 3.46 -1.21
CA SER A 66 0.44 2.78 -1.90
C SER A 66 0.66 1.43 -1.25
N TYR A 67 1.15 0.48 -1.99
CA TYR A 67 1.48 -0.84 -1.45
C TYR A 67 2.42 -1.57 -2.41
N VAL A 68 2.97 -2.67 -1.94
CA VAL A 68 3.82 -3.52 -2.75
C VAL A 68 3.01 -4.75 -3.13
N SER A 69 3.03 -5.13 -4.39
CA SER A 69 2.39 -6.34 -4.88
C SER A 69 3.38 -7.20 -5.66
N PHE A 70 3.27 -8.51 -5.49
CA PHE A 70 4.11 -9.46 -6.23
C PHE A 70 3.30 -10.10 -7.37
N GLU A 71 2.22 -9.49 -7.76
CA GLU A 71 1.32 -10.07 -8.78
C GLU A 71 1.99 -10.33 -10.13
N ASN A 72 3.06 -9.64 -10.43
CA ASN A 72 3.77 -9.82 -11.69
C ASN A 72 5.11 -10.55 -11.51
N GLY A 73 5.26 -11.25 -10.41
CA GLY A 73 6.46 -12.06 -10.16
C GLY A 73 7.57 -11.35 -9.39
N ASN A 74 7.61 -10.04 -9.41
CA ASN A 74 8.60 -9.27 -8.68
C ASN A 74 7.88 -8.23 -7.83
N SER A 75 8.55 -7.71 -6.83
CA SER A 75 7.95 -6.68 -6.00
C SER A 75 7.79 -5.40 -6.81
N GLU A 76 6.60 -4.89 -6.82
CA GLU A 76 6.27 -3.71 -7.59
C GLU A 76 5.45 -2.79 -6.72
N ILE A 77 5.70 -1.50 -6.78
CA ILE A 77 4.96 -0.54 -5.96
C ILE A 77 3.80 0.02 -6.77
N PHE A 78 2.62 -0.04 -6.19
CA PHE A 78 1.42 0.48 -6.82
C PHE A 78 0.84 1.63 -6.01
N ILE A 79 0.22 2.57 -6.70
CA ILE A 79 -0.59 3.62 -6.10
C ILE A 79 -2.02 3.42 -6.60
N GLN A 80 -2.94 3.39 -5.70
CA GLN A 80 -4.35 3.16 -6.02
C GLN A 80 -5.20 4.33 -5.52
N ASP A 81 -6.08 4.82 -6.39
CA ASP A 81 -7.01 5.88 -6.05
C ASP A 81 -8.22 5.22 -5.39
N LEU A 82 -8.61 5.69 -4.23
CA LEU A 82 -9.69 5.04 -3.49
C LEU A 82 -11.07 5.31 -4.08
N SER A 83 -11.27 6.42 -4.73
CA SER A 83 -12.58 6.72 -5.28
C SER A 83 -12.85 5.98 -6.58
N SER A 84 -11.86 5.83 -7.42
CA SER A 84 -12.03 5.18 -8.72
C SER A 84 -11.57 3.74 -8.75
N GLY A 85 -10.74 3.34 -7.81
CA GLY A 85 -10.12 2.03 -7.82
C GLY A 85 -8.98 1.92 -8.83
N LYS A 86 -8.63 3.01 -9.50
CA LYS A 86 -7.60 2.96 -10.53
C LYS A 86 -6.24 2.74 -9.89
N ARG A 87 -5.49 1.84 -10.47
CA ARG A 87 -4.16 1.44 -9.97
C ARG A 87 -3.11 1.82 -10.98
N ASN A 88 -2.00 2.38 -10.51
CA ASN A 88 -0.86 2.65 -11.36
C ASN A 88 0.38 2.12 -10.68
N SER A 89 1.20 1.37 -11.41
CA SER A 89 2.47 0.96 -10.82
C SER A 89 3.49 2.05 -11.05
N LEU A 90 4.42 2.18 -10.14
CA LEU A 90 5.58 2.99 -10.39
C LEU A 90 6.40 2.27 -11.45
N ARG A 91 7.34 3.02 -12.07
CA ARG A 91 8.16 2.40 -13.05
C ARG A 91 8.71 1.12 -12.55
N ARG A 92 8.78 0.09 -13.39
CA ARG A 92 9.34 -1.17 -13.01
C ARG A 92 10.83 -1.03 -12.84
N TYR A 93 11.29 -1.11 -11.65
CA TYR A 93 12.71 -1.13 -11.38
C TYR A 93 13.14 -2.57 -11.10
N PRO A 94 14.31 -2.98 -11.56
CA PRO A 94 14.80 -4.32 -11.26
C PRO A 94 15.12 -4.44 -9.78
N GLY A 95 15.23 -5.65 -9.31
CA GLY A 95 15.55 -5.93 -7.93
C GLY A 95 14.33 -5.88 -7.03
N ILE A 96 14.56 -5.73 -5.75
CA ILE A 96 13.51 -5.70 -4.77
C ILE A 96 13.11 -4.26 -4.52
N ASN A 97 11.82 -3.99 -4.57
CA ASN A 97 11.27 -2.67 -4.31
C ASN A 97 10.28 -2.82 -3.16
N SER A 98 10.40 -2.01 -2.14
CA SER A 98 9.61 -2.20 -0.92
C SER A 98 9.42 -0.93 -0.12
N ALA A 99 8.59 -1.03 0.90
CA ALA A 99 8.40 -0.01 1.92
C ALA A 99 8.08 1.40 1.38
N PRO A 100 7.08 1.53 0.52
CA PRO A 100 6.71 2.87 0.06
C PRO A 100 6.10 3.69 1.19
N VAL A 101 6.52 4.94 1.28
CA VAL A 101 6.01 5.86 2.30
C VAL A 101 5.79 7.22 1.65
N TRP A 102 4.66 7.80 1.88
CA TRP A 102 4.31 9.10 1.32
C TRP A 102 5.00 10.23 2.07
N SER A 103 5.38 11.27 1.36
CA SER A 103 5.86 12.48 2.02
C SER A 103 4.67 13.21 2.64
N PRO A 104 4.90 14.03 3.67
CA PRO A 104 3.79 14.73 4.33
C PRO A 104 2.95 15.62 3.41
N ASN A 105 3.56 16.16 2.35
CA ASN A 105 2.83 17.00 1.41
C ASN A 105 2.19 16.20 0.27
N GLY A 106 2.39 14.87 0.24
CA GLY A 106 1.80 14.03 -0.79
C GLY A 106 2.47 14.11 -2.16
N ASN A 107 3.56 14.86 -2.29
CA ASN A 107 4.19 15.05 -3.59
C ASN A 107 5.23 14.00 -3.95
N TYR A 108 5.72 13.29 -2.95
CA TYR A 108 6.77 12.31 -3.17
C TYR A 108 6.44 10.99 -2.48
N LEU A 109 7.00 9.92 -3.02
CA LEU A 109 6.92 8.62 -2.39
C LEU A 109 8.34 8.14 -2.20
N ALA A 110 8.73 7.84 -0.97
CA ALA A 110 10.04 7.25 -0.69
C ALA A 110 9.89 5.74 -0.68
N PHE A 111 10.84 5.02 -1.19
CA PHE A 111 10.81 3.55 -1.15
C PHE A 111 12.23 3.00 -1.18
N VAL A 112 12.35 1.75 -0.80
CA VAL A 112 13.65 1.07 -0.80
C VAL A 112 13.74 0.25 -2.08
N SER A 113 14.86 0.32 -2.77
CA SER A 113 15.07 -0.49 -3.97
C SER A 113 16.50 -1.03 -3.99
N SER A 114 16.65 -2.25 -4.45
CA SER A 114 17.96 -2.86 -4.60
C SER A 114 18.47 -2.78 -6.04
N ARG A 115 17.89 -1.91 -6.86
CA ARG A 115 18.24 -1.82 -8.29
C ARG A 115 19.70 -1.48 -8.56
N SER A 116 20.39 -0.87 -7.60
CA SER A 116 21.81 -0.55 -7.77
C SER A 116 22.73 -1.66 -7.27
N GLY A 117 22.18 -2.75 -6.84
CA GLY A 117 22.95 -3.86 -6.27
C GLY A 117 22.89 -3.92 -4.76
N ASN A 118 22.57 -2.82 -4.09
CA ASN A 118 22.41 -2.77 -2.66
C ASN A 118 21.12 -2.01 -2.35
N PRO A 119 20.49 -2.28 -1.22
CA PRO A 119 19.27 -1.56 -0.85
C PRO A 119 19.57 -0.08 -0.58
N ASP A 120 18.89 0.79 -1.27
CA ASP A 120 19.00 2.22 -1.07
C ASP A 120 17.60 2.84 -1.05
N VAL A 121 17.47 4.00 -0.44
CA VAL A 121 16.21 4.73 -0.42
C VAL A 121 16.15 5.65 -1.64
N TYR A 122 15.05 5.56 -2.36
CA TYR A 122 14.83 6.39 -3.53
C TYR A 122 13.59 7.26 -3.33
N LEU A 123 13.56 8.38 -4.00
CA LEU A 123 12.45 9.29 -3.92
C LEU A 123 11.80 9.39 -5.29
N TYR A 124 10.53 9.17 -5.36
CA TYR A 124 9.78 9.25 -6.62
C TYR A 124 8.90 10.50 -6.58
N ASP A 125 9.04 11.36 -7.59
CA ASP A 125 8.27 12.58 -7.67
C ASP A 125 6.93 12.29 -8.35
N LEU A 126 5.86 12.43 -7.63
CA LEU A 126 4.54 12.09 -8.13
C LEU A 126 3.95 13.15 -9.05
N LYS A 127 4.61 14.30 -9.15
CA LYS A 127 4.10 15.36 -10.01
C LYS A 127 4.63 15.29 -11.42
N THR A 128 5.62 14.49 -11.68
CA THR A 128 6.22 14.40 -13.03
C THR A 128 5.85 13.15 -13.83
#